data_93681b01e44443ce151bec16b01541cb
#
_entry.id   93681b01e44443ce151bec16b01541cb
#
_cell.length_a   1.000
_cell.length_b   1.000
_cell.length_c   1.000
_cell.angle_alpha   90.00
_cell.angle_beta   90.00
_cell.angle_gamma   90.00
#
_symmetry.space_group_name_H-M   'P 1'
#
loop_
_entity.id
_entity.type
_entity.pdbx_description
1 polymer ?
#
loop_
_entity_poly.entity_id
_entity_poly.type
_entity_poly.pdbx_seq_one_letter_code
_entity_poly.pdbx_strand_id
1 'polypeptide(L)'
;MIEAIISGGQTGADRAALDFALERGLEIQGYCPRGRRADDGPLDAKYPLQETESADYPPRNRLNVSLADATIIFNGLPAYSPGTQRTIKFAREHKKEFKVLRGFPDVMKDVADLKHWLKKHSPQKLNVAGNAEAKCPGIYAHVLAVLRQVI
;
A
#
# COMPACT_ATOMS: atom_id res chain seq x y z
N MET A 1 7.94 6.94 -14.35
CA MET A 1 6.74 6.12 -14.64
C MET A 1 6.72 4.90 -13.73
N ILE A 2 5.59 4.69 -13.08
CA ILE A 2 5.42 3.52 -12.21
C ILE A 2 5.26 2.28 -13.08
N GLU A 3 6.08 1.27 -12.83
CA GLU A 3 6.09 0.00 -13.57
C GLU A 3 5.50 -1.13 -12.75
N ALA A 4 5.69 -1.09 -11.43
CA ALA A 4 5.21 -2.13 -10.53
C ALA A 4 4.56 -1.53 -9.28
N ILE A 5 3.50 -2.19 -8.83
CA ILE A 5 2.87 -1.94 -7.53
C ILE A 5 3.29 -3.05 -6.59
N ILE A 6 3.70 -2.67 -5.39
CA ILE A 6 4.05 -3.58 -4.31
C ILE A 6 2.99 -3.42 -3.23
N SER A 7 2.52 -4.52 -2.69
CA SER A 7 1.47 -4.52 -1.68
C SER A 7 1.54 -5.78 -0.82
N GLY A 8 1.06 -5.67 0.40
CA GLY A 8 0.99 -6.79 1.34
C GLY A 8 -0.30 -7.60 1.29
N GLY A 9 -1.29 -7.16 0.52
CA GLY A 9 -2.52 -7.92 0.29
C GLY A 9 -3.59 -7.84 1.37
N GLN A 10 -3.40 -7.04 2.42
CA GLN A 10 -4.44 -6.86 3.44
C GLN A 10 -5.68 -6.19 2.85
N THR A 11 -6.83 -6.33 3.51
CA THR A 11 -8.03 -5.58 3.12
C THR A 11 -7.78 -4.07 3.17
N GLY A 12 -8.59 -3.29 2.51
CA GLY A 12 -8.48 -1.83 2.50
C GLY A 12 -7.44 -1.32 1.51
N ALA A 13 -6.51 -0.51 1.96
CA ALA A 13 -5.54 0.17 1.09
C ALA A 13 -4.68 -0.79 0.26
N ASP A 14 -4.15 -1.83 0.88
CA ASP A 14 -3.32 -2.83 0.19
C ASP A 14 -4.10 -3.52 -0.94
N ARG A 15 -5.32 -3.95 -0.67
CA ARG A 15 -6.15 -4.66 -1.64
C ARG A 15 -6.55 -3.75 -2.80
N ALA A 16 -6.86 -2.49 -2.52
CA ALA A 16 -7.18 -1.52 -3.56
C ALA A 16 -6.02 -1.32 -4.52
N ALA A 17 -4.79 -1.29 -4.01
CA ALA A 17 -3.60 -1.17 -4.84
C ALA A 17 -3.41 -2.38 -5.77
N LEU A 18 -3.69 -3.59 -5.27
CA LEU A 18 -3.62 -4.81 -6.09
C LEU A 18 -4.67 -4.80 -7.20
N ASP A 19 -5.92 -4.46 -6.85
CA ASP A 19 -7.00 -4.39 -7.83
C ASP A 19 -6.74 -3.31 -8.89
N PHE A 20 -6.20 -2.17 -8.47
CA PHE A 20 -5.77 -1.11 -9.39
C PHE A 20 -4.69 -1.61 -10.36
N ALA A 21 -3.68 -2.32 -9.85
CA ALA A 21 -2.61 -2.85 -10.70
C ALA A 21 -3.14 -3.86 -11.73
N LEU A 22 -4.08 -4.72 -11.33
CA LEU A 22 -4.75 -5.63 -12.26
C LEU A 22 -5.52 -4.89 -13.34
N GLU A 23 -6.26 -3.83 -12.97
CA GLU A 23 -7.00 -3.02 -13.95
C GLU A 23 -6.08 -2.38 -14.99
N ARG A 24 -4.92 -1.91 -14.56
CA ARG A 24 -3.99 -1.16 -15.42
C ARG A 24 -2.95 -2.03 -16.11
N GLY A 25 -2.93 -3.32 -15.82
CA GLY A 25 -1.90 -4.21 -16.35
C GLY A 25 -0.50 -3.89 -15.87
N LEU A 26 -0.38 -3.31 -14.66
CA LEU A 26 0.90 -3.06 -14.01
C LEU A 26 1.42 -4.34 -13.37
N GLU A 27 2.74 -4.47 -13.30
CA GLU A 27 3.35 -5.58 -12.59
C GLU A 27 2.99 -5.52 -11.11
N ILE A 28 2.69 -6.69 -10.53
CA ILE A 28 2.46 -6.82 -9.09
C ILE A 28 3.64 -7.57 -8.48
N GLN A 29 4.21 -7.00 -7.44
CA GLN A 29 5.26 -7.63 -6.63
C GLN A 29 4.87 -7.53 -5.16
N GLY A 30 5.61 -8.21 -4.31
CA GLY A 30 5.45 -8.08 -2.87
C GLY A 30 5.20 -9.39 -2.17
N TYR A 31 5.07 -9.27 -0.85
CA TYR A 31 4.95 -10.39 0.07
C TYR A 31 3.67 -10.25 0.90
N CYS A 32 3.01 -11.37 1.09
CA CYS A 32 1.93 -11.52 2.06
C CYS A 32 2.38 -12.47 3.18
N PRO A 33 1.68 -12.52 4.32
CA PRO A 33 2.02 -13.47 5.37
C PRO A 33 1.81 -14.92 4.93
N ARG A 34 2.51 -15.85 5.57
CA ARG A 34 2.32 -17.28 5.34
C ARG A 34 0.83 -17.64 5.50
N GLY A 35 0.35 -18.53 4.63
CA GLY A 35 -1.06 -18.90 4.52
C GLY A 35 -1.86 -17.90 3.70
N ARG A 36 -1.21 -16.92 3.06
CA ARG A 36 -1.86 -15.84 2.32
C ARG A 36 -2.87 -15.07 3.19
N ARG A 37 -2.50 -14.88 4.45
CA ARG A 37 -3.37 -14.37 5.50
C ARG A 37 -3.80 -12.92 5.25
N ALA A 38 -5.09 -12.67 5.36
CA ALA A 38 -5.70 -11.34 5.40
C ALA A 38 -6.95 -11.39 6.30
N ASP A 39 -7.48 -10.23 6.67
CA ASP A 39 -8.63 -10.16 7.59
C ASP A 39 -9.88 -10.85 7.05
N ASP A 40 -10.04 -10.91 5.73
CA ASP A 40 -11.18 -11.55 5.06
C ASP A 40 -10.92 -13.00 4.64
N GLY A 41 -9.85 -13.61 5.13
CA GLY A 41 -9.46 -14.98 4.81
C GLY A 41 -8.26 -15.03 3.87
N PRO A 42 -7.89 -16.24 3.38
CA PRO A 42 -6.77 -16.37 2.47
C PRO A 42 -6.93 -15.52 1.20
N LEU A 43 -5.85 -14.85 0.81
CA LEU A 43 -5.81 -13.99 -0.35
C LEU A 43 -6.07 -14.79 -1.63
N ASP A 44 -6.93 -14.27 -2.51
CA ASP A 44 -7.26 -14.90 -3.78
C ASP A 44 -5.99 -15.17 -4.62
N ALA A 45 -5.98 -16.31 -5.31
CA ALA A 45 -4.84 -16.74 -6.12
C ALA A 45 -4.53 -15.80 -7.30
N LYS A 46 -5.48 -14.95 -7.70
CA LYS A 46 -5.25 -13.96 -8.76
C LYS A 46 -4.20 -12.91 -8.40
N TYR A 47 -3.90 -12.74 -7.10
CA TYR A 47 -2.87 -11.81 -6.64
C TYR A 47 -1.54 -12.54 -6.52
N PRO A 48 -0.55 -12.25 -7.39
CA PRO A 48 0.69 -13.02 -7.47
C PRO A 48 1.72 -12.57 -6.41
N LEU A 49 1.36 -12.64 -5.13
CA LEU A 49 2.24 -12.31 -4.03
C LEU A 49 3.00 -13.55 -3.53
N GLN A 50 4.21 -13.32 -3.04
CA GLN A 50 5.00 -14.35 -2.38
C GLN A 50 4.65 -14.39 -0.89
N GLU A 51 4.69 -15.58 -0.29
CA GLU A 51 4.45 -15.73 1.14
C GLU A 51 5.74 -15.60 1.92
N THR A 52 5.69 -14.89 3.06
CA THR A 52 6.79 -14.90 4.02
C THR A 52 6.78 -16.19 4.83
N GLU A 53 7.89 -16.48 5.52
CA GLU A 53 7.96 -17.64 6.43
C GLU A 53 7.03 -17.45 7.64
N SER A 54 6.86 -16.21 8.10
CA SER A 54 6.01 -15.87 9.24
C SER A 54 4.57 -15.61 8.79
N ALA A 55 3.60 -16.02 9.63
CA ALA A 55 2.20 -15.63 9.46
C ALA A 55 1.90 -14.24 10.01
N ASP A 56 2.85 -13.58 10.65
CA ASP A 56 2.69 -12.24 11.21
C ASP A 56 2.85 -11.15 10.14
N TYR A 57 2.21 -10.01 10.35
CA TYR A 57 2.23 -8.90 9.38
C TYR A 57 3.57 -8.13 9.32
N PRO A 58 4.30 -7.87 10.44
CA PRO A 58 5.52 -7.06 10.38
C PRO A 58 6.59 -7.53 9.42
N PRO A 59 6.95 -8.84 9.33
CA PRO A 59 7.99 -9.28 8.39
C PRO A 59 7.66 -8.96 6.92
N ARG A 60 6.38 -9.14 6.49
CA ARG A 60 6.01 -8.80 5.11
C ARG A 60 6.03 -7.30 4.86
N ASN A 61 5.67 -6.48 5.86
CA ASN A 61 5.76 -5.03 5.75
C ASN A 61 7.20 -4.58 5.50
N ARG A 62 8.14 -5.13 6.27
CA ARG A 62 9.56 -4.81 6.12
C ARG A 62 10.08 -5.16 4.73
N LEU A 63 9.75 -6.37 4.24
CA LEU A 63 10.19 -6.81 2.92
C LEU A 63 9.61 -5.93 1.81
N ASN A 64 8.34 -5.57 1.89
CA ASN A 64 7.70 -4.73 0.88
C ASN A 64 8.31 -3.33 0.83
N VAL A 65 8.59 -2.74 1.98
CA VAL A 65 9.28 -1.44 2.04
C VAL A 65 10.68 -1.54 1.43
N SER A 66 11.42 -2.59 1.73
CA SER A 66 12.78 -2.76 1.21
C SER A 66 12.82 -3.05 -0.28
N LEU A 67 11.81 -3.74 -0.83
CA LEU A 67 11.72 -4.06 -2.25
C LEU A 67 11.40 -2.84 -3.10
N ALA A 68 10.61 -1.90 -2.58
CA ALA A 68 10.13 -0.73 -3.30
C ALA A 68 11.19 0.37 -3.42
N ASP A 69 11.02 1.25 -4.38
CA ASP A 69 11.79 2.50 -4.46
C ASP A 69 11.27 3.52 -3.45
N ALA A 70 9.96 3.51 -3.22
CA ALA A 70 9.30 4.41 -2.28
C ALA A 70 7.97 3.82 -1.82
N THR A 71 7.44 4.35 -0.71
CA THR A 71 6.18 3.88 -0.11
C THR A 71 5.20 5.03 0.08
N ILE A 72 3.94 4.82 -0.32
CA ILE A 72 2.84 5.68 0.09
C ILE A 72 1.95 4.94 1.08
N ILE A 73 1.44 5.68 2.07
CA ILE A 73 0.66 5.11 3.16
C ILE A 73 -0.64 5.91 3.29
N PHE A 74 -1.76 5.26 3.04
CA PHE A 74 -3.07 5.89 3.23
C PHE A 74 -3.53 5.68 4.67
N ASN A 75 -3.47 6.74 5.47
CA ASN A 75 -3.92 6.71 6.86
C ASN A 75 -5.12 7.65 7.03
N GLY A 76 -6.32 7.08 7.03
CA GLY A 76 -7.57 7.82 7.14
C GLY A 76 -8.03 8.06 8.57
N LEU A 77 -7.25 7.65 9.56
CA LEU A 77 -7.58 7.80 10.98
C LEU A 77 -7.03 9.11 11.55
N PRO A 78 -7.61 9.64 12.66
CA PRO A 78 -7.10 10.86 13.29
C PRO A 78 -5.64 10.76 13.73
N ALA A 79 -5.21 9.58 14.19
CA ALA A 79 -3.82 9.30 14.53
C ALA A 79 -3.26 8.23 13.61
N TYR A 80 -1.94 8.13 13.52
CA TYR A 80 -1.30 7.05 12.78
C TYR A 80 -1.59 5.70 13.46
N SER A 81 -2.12 4.75 12.70
CA SER A 81 -2.34 3.39 13.19
C SER A 81 -0.99 2.72 13.53
N PRO A 82 -0.99 1.65 14.34
CA PRO A 82 0.23 0.88 14.60
C PRO A 82 0.90 0.38 13.30
N GLY A 83 0.12 -0.03 12.32
CA GLY A 83 0.64 -0.45 11.01
C GLY A 83 1.32 0.70 10.26
N THR A 84 0.71 1.89 10.27
CA THR A 84 1.32 3.09 9.67
C THR A 84 2.63 3.46 10.35
N GLN A 85 2.64 3.48 11.69
CA GLN A 85 3.86 3.77 12.46
C GLN A 85 4.98 2.78 12.12
N ARG A 86 4.65 1.51 12.02
CA ARG A 86 5.61 0.44 11.68
C ARG A 86 6.18 0.62 10.28
N THR A 87 5.32 0.91 9.30
CA THR A 87 5.75 1.13 7.91
C THR A 87 6.69 2.33 7.79
N ILE A 88 6.39 3.42 8.51
CA ILE A 88 7.27 4.60 8.57
C ILE A 88 8.63 4.22 9.16
N LYS A 89 8.63 3.48 10.26
CA LYS A 89 9.86 3.02 10.89
C LYS A 89 10.72 2.21 9.91
N PHE A 90 10.12 1.27 9.20
CA PHE A 90 10.86 0.46 8.22
C PHE A 90 11.39 1.30 7.06
N ALA A 91 10.61 2.26 6.56
CA ALA A 91 11.06 3.17 5.51
C ALA A 91 12.29 3.96 5.94
N ARG A 92 12.29 4.48 7.17
CA ARG A 92 13.44 5.21 7.72
C ARG A 92 14.66 4.31 7.91
N GLU A 93 14.46 3.11 8.44
CA GLU A 93 15.55 2.14 8.63
C GLU A 93 16.20 1.76 7.29
N HIS A 94 15.42 1.59 6.25
CA HIS A 94 15.89 1.24 4.90
C HIS A 94 16.27 2.45 4.04
N LYS A 95 16.18 3.66 4.59
CA LYS A 95 16.47 4.93 3.89
C LYS A 95 15.68 5.07 2.59
N LYS A 96 14.40 4.70 2.65
CA LYS A 96 13.46 4.82 1.52
C LYS A 96 12.55 6.02 1.70
N GLU A 97 12.24 6.69 0.61
CA GLU A 97 11.26 7.78 0.61
C GLU A 97 9.87 7.25 0.93
N PHE A 98 9.09 8.04 1.66
CA PHE A 98 7.70 7.70 1.94
C PHE A 98 6.83 8.95 2.05
N LYS A 99 5.53 8.76 1.83
CA LYS A 99 4.52 9.81 2.00
C LYS A 99 3.30 9.24 2.71
N VAL A 100 2.86 9.89 3.77
CA VAL A 100 1.58 9.56 4.40
C VAL A 100 0.50 10.46 3.82
N LEU A 101 -0.56 9.85 3.28
CA LEU A 101 -1.70 10.54 2.71
C LEU A 101 -2.84 10.51 3.74
N ARG A 102 -3.32 11.67 4.14
CA ARG A 102 -4.27 11.85 5.24
C ARG A 102 -5.55 12.57 4.82
N GLY A 103 -5.84 12.60 3.52
CA GLY A 103 -7.00 13.32 3.01
C GLY A 103 -8.34 12.62 3.22
N PHE A 104 -8.34 11.31 3.46
CA PHE A 104 -9.59 10.54 3.61
C PHE A 104 -10.59 11.28 4.51
N PRO A 105 -11.87 11.41 4.11
CA PRO A 105 -12.49 10.88 2.89
C PRO A 105 -12.44 11.81 1.66
N ASP A 106 -11.64 12.86 1.68
CA ASP A 106 -11.51 13.80 0.56
C ASP A 106 -10.51 13.24 -0.48
N VAL A 107 -11.05 12.63 -1.53
CA VAL A 107 -10.27 12.04 -2.62
C VAL A 107 -9.36 13.07 -3.30
N MET A 108 -9.88 14.27 -3.58
CA MET A 108 -9.12 15.27 -4.34
C MET A 108 -7.94 15.83 -3.55
N LYS A 109 -8.03 15.85 -2.23
CA LYS A 109 -6.89 16.23 -1.39
C LYS A 109 -5.73 15.26 -1.57
N ASP A 110 -5.99 13.96 -1.48
CA ASP A 110 -4.95 12.94 -1.66
C ASP A 110 -4.47 12.88 -3.11
N VAL A 111 -5.34 13.12 -4.09
CA VAL A 111 -4.94 13.22 -5.50
C VAL A 111 -3.89 14.32 -5.69
N ALA A 112 -4.16 15.52 -5.15
CA ALA A 112 -3.24 16.64 -5.27
C ALA A 112 -1.90 16.36 -4.57
N ASP A 113 -1.95 15.86 -3.34
CA ASP A 113 -0.76 15.55 -2.54
C ASP A 113 0.08 14.45 -3.22
N LEU A 114 -0.55 13.40 -3.72
CA LEU A 114 0.15 12.30 -4.35
C LEU A 114 0.76 12.69 -5.70
N LYS A 115 0.04 13.44 -6.53
CA LYS A 115 0.59 13.96 -7.79
C LYS A 115 1.85 14.77 -7.57
N HIS A 116 1.81 15.68 -6.60
CA HIS A 116 2.96 16.53 -6.26
C HIS A 116 4.15 15.68 -5.82
N TRP A 117 3.92 14.73 -4.92
CA TRP A 117 4.98 13.87 -4.39
C TRP A 117 5.58 12.95 -5.44
N LEU A 118 4.76 12.32 -6.29
CA LEU A 118 5.24 11.45 -7.37
C LEU A 118 6.06 12.20 -8.41
N LYS A 119 5.67 13.44 -8.72
CA LYS A 119 6.44 14.28 -9.63
C LYS A 119 7.85 14.54 -9.11
N LYS A 120 7.97 14.71 -7.79
CA LYS A 120 9.27 14.97 -7.14
C LYS A 120 10.14 13.72 -7.06
N HIS A 121 9.57 12.57 -6.76
CA HIS A 121 10.32 11.35 -6.43
C HIS A 121 10.39 10.31 -7.55
N SER A 122 9.44 10.31 -8.47
CA SER A 122 9.40 9.45 -9.67
C SER A 122 9.79 7.97 -9.42
N PRO A 123 9.17 7.26 -8.47
CA PRO A 123 9.50 5.86 -8.23
C PRO A 123 9.03 4.97 -9.38
N GLN A 124 9.77 3.93 -9.69
CA GLN A 124 9.35 2.89 -10.63
C GLN A 124 8.58 1.78 -9.93
N LYS A 125 9.03 1.39 -8.73
CA LYS A 125 8.37 0.39 -7.88
C LYS A 125 7.77 1.10 -6.66
N LEU A 126 6.45 1.16 -6.62
CA LEU A 126 5.73 1.87 -5.57
C LEU A 126 5.05 0.89 -4.63
N ASN A 127 5.44 0.91 -3.36
CA ASN A 127 4.73 0.19 -2.32
C ASN A 127 3.54 1.02 -1.85
N VAL A 128 2.35 0.42 -1.84
CA VAL A 128 1.13 1.06 -1.37
C VAL A 128 0.66 0.32 -0.12
N ALA A 129 0.62 1.03 0.97
CA ALA A 129 0.20 0.53 2.28
C ALA A 129 -0.89 1.44 2.87
N GLY A 130 -1.48 1.03 3.96
CA GLY A 130 -2.46 1.84 4.67
C GLY A 130 -3.38 1.03 5.58
N ASN A 131 -4.47 1.66 6.01
CA ASN A 131 -5.39 1.04 6.95
C ASN A 131 -6.14 -0.14 6.32
N ALA A 132 -6.42 -1.15 7.15
CA ALA A 132 -7.34 -2.21 6.81
C ALA A 132 -8.78 -1.68 6.75
N GLU A 133 -9.62 -2.30 5.94
CA GLU A 133 -11.00 -1.86 5.73
C GLU A 133 -11.81 -1.83 7.02
N ALA A 134 -11.66 -2.83 7.89
CA ALA A 134 -12.38 -2.90 9.16
C ALA A 134 -12.01 -1.76 10.12
N LYS A 135 -10.79 -1.24 10.04
CA LYS A 135 -10.31 -0.14 10.90
C LYS A 135 -10.66 1.24 10.35
N CYS A 136 -10.78 1.35 9.05
CA CYS A 136 -11.12 2.59 8.36
C CYS A 136 -12.08 2.30 7.22
N PRO A 137 -13.38 2.08 7.52
CA PRO A 137 -14.37 1.74 6.50
C PRO A 137 -14.44 2.79 5.39
N GLY A 138 -14.39 2.33 4.14
CA GLY A 138 -14.36 3.18 2.96
C GLY A 138 -12.96 3.45 2.42
N ILE A 139 -11.90 3.01 3.12
CA ILE A 139 -10.52 3.28 2.67
C ILE A 139 -10.20 2.57 1.34
N TYR A 140 -10.74 1.37 1.11
CA TYR A 140 -10.55 0.67 -0.17
C TYR A 140 -11.02 1.52 -1.35
N ALA A 141 -12.27 1.99 -1.31
CA ALA A 141 -12.84 2.80 -2.39
C ALA A 141 -12.09 4.12 -2.57
N HIS A 142 -11.68 4.73 -1.47
CA HIS A 142 -10.90 5.97 -1.48
C HIS A 142 -9.56 5.78 -2.19
N VAL A 143 -8.79 4.77 -1.81
CA VAL A 143 -7.49 4.48 -2.39
C VAL A 143 -7.61 4.18 -3.88
N LEU A 144 -8.58 3.35 -4.25
CA LEU A 144 -8.80 3.01 -5.65
C LEU A 144 -9.12 4.26 -6.49
N ALA A 145 -9.98 5.14 -5.97
CA ALA A 145 -10.32 6.40 -6.65
C ALA A 145 -9.10 7.32 -6.81
N VAL A 146 -8.28 7.44 -5.77
CA VAL A 146 -7.05 8.26 -5.83
C VAL A 146 -6.07 7.71 -6.86
N LEU A 147 -5.77 6.42 -6.81
CA LEU A 147 -4.81 5.79 -7.71
C LEU A 147 -5.26 5.91 -9.18
N ARG A 148 -6.55 5.71 -9.46
CA ARG A 148 -7.10 5.85 -10.82
C ARG A 148 -6.92 7.24 -11.40
N GLN A 149 -6.92 8.28 -10.57
CA GLN A 149 -6.76 9.66 -11.04
C GLN A 149 -5.29 10.09 -11.15
N VAL A 150 -4.39 9.43 -10.42
CA VAL A 150 -2.99 9.87 -10.36
C VAL A 150 -2.09 9.04 -11.26
N ILE A 151 -2.35 7.77 -11.36
CA ILE A 151 -1.57 6.79 -12.11
C ILE A 151 -2.43 6.17 -13.21
#